data_88f498bb63d68173c9dca825887fba66
#
_entry.id   88f498bb63d68173c9dca825887fba66
#
_cell.length_a   1.000
_cell.length_b   1.000
_cell.length_c   1.000
_cell.angle_alpha   90.00
_cell.angle_beta   90.00
_cell.angle_gamma   90.00
#
_symmetry.space_group_name_H-M   'P 1'
#
loop_
_entity.id
_entity.type
_entity.pdbx_description
1 polymer ?
#
loop_
_entity_poly.entity_id
_entity_poly.type
_entity_poly.pdbx_seq_one_letter_code
_entity_poly.pdbx_strand_id
1 'polypeptide(L)'
;MGRDKAEIVYAQLPQWRALEEILRPLCADVFWSCTPTQQAQWGIGDRAIVDVVAGHGPASGLYAAFTKTVQESITAWLVVGCDYPILETGDLQSLVHARSPDADAVVFIDEHKNEIEPMIALWEPSAQTQFLAAFARGEFSPRRILRSCKLKMIQPRDHSILSNRNTPS
;
A
#
# COMPACT_ATOMS: atom_id res chain seq x y z
N MET A 1 10.29 -3.63 -21.91
CA MET A 1 10.15 -3.86 -20.46
C MET A 1 10.52 -2.56 -19.78
N GLY A 2 9.60 -1.97 -19.03
CA GLY A 2 9.84 -0.71 -18.34
C GLY A 2 10.80 -0.87 -17.17
N ARG A 3 11.47 0.23 -16.80
CA ARG A 3 12.34 0.32 -15.62
C ARG A 3 11.53 0.00 -14.35
N ASP A 4 12.14 -0.67 -13.38
CA ASP A 4 11.51 -0.93 -12.08
C ASP A 4 11.14 0.41 -11.41
N LYS A 5 9.86 0.59 -11.11
CA LYS A 5 9.34 1.85 -10.56
C LYS A 5 9.90 2.15 -9.16
N ALA A 6 10.17 1.11 -8.37
CA ALA A 6 10.74 1.25 -7.04
C ALA A 6 12.19 1.79 -7.07
N GLU A 7 12.91 1.53 -8.17
CA GLU A 7 14.29 1.97 -8.41
C GLU A 7 14.38 3.36 -9.08
N ILE A 8 13.25 3.98 -9.44
CA ILE A 8 13.27 5.34 -10.00
C ILE A 8 13.72 6.29 -8.89
N VAL A 9 14.73 7.08 -9.20
CA VAL A 9 15.27 8.10 -8.28
C VAL A 9 14.46 9.39 -8.44
N TYR A 10 13.80 9.78 -7.35
CA TYR A 10 13.20 11.10 -7.19
C TYR A 10 13.97 11.83 -6.07
N ALA A 11 14.35 13.07 -6.26
CA ALA A 11 15.00 13.90 -5.24
C ALA A 11 16.18 13.21 -4.51
N GLN A 12 17.06 12.51 -5.26
CA GLN A 12 18.31 11.86 -4.82
C GLN A 12 18.19 10.47 -4.20
N LEU A 13 17.01 9.97 -3.89
CA LEU A 13 16.80 8.63 -3.35
C LEU A 13 15.97 7.76 -4.30
N PRO A 14 16.20 6.43 -4.36
CA PRO A 14 15.26 5.51 -4.95
C PRO A 14 13.90 5.63 -4.26
N GLN A 15 12.82 5.49 -5.03
CA GLN A 15 11.45 5.70 -4.53
C GLN A 15 11.13 4.84 -3.29
N TRP A 16 11.58 3.60 -3.27
CA TRP A 16 11.35 2.73 -2.12
C TRP A 16 11.98 3.27 -0.82
N ARG A 17 13.15 3.93 -0.89
CA ARG A 17 13.78 4.57 0.28
C ARG A 17 13.08 5.86 0.68
N ALA A 18 12.68 6.67 -0.29
CA ALA A 18 11.91 7.87 0.00
C ALA A 18 10.59 7.54 0.72
N LEU A 19 9.91 6.47 0.29
CA LEU A 19 8.71 5.98 0.97
C LEU A 19 9.00 5.47 2.39
N GLU A 20 10.12 4.81 2.63
CA GLU A 20 10.51 4.41 3.97
C GLU A 20 10.63 5.62 4.91
N GLU A 21 11.25 6.70 4.46
CA GLU A 21 11.46 7.89 5.28
C GLU A 21 10.13 8.52 5.72
N ILE A 22 9.12 8.58 4.83
CA ILE A 22 7.81 9.14 5.16
C ILE A 22 6.91 8.20 5.98
N LEU A 23 7.13 6.87 5.89
CA LEU A 23 6.36 5.87 6.64
C LEU A 23 6.91 5.64 8.06
N ARG A 24 8.21 5.73 8.24
CA ARG A 24 8.89 5.41 9.51
C ARG A 24 8.35 6.16 10.73
N PRO A 25 7.95 7.45 10.66
CA PRO A 25 7.36 8.15 11.80
C PRO A 25 5.95 7.67 12.18
N LEU A 26 5.27 6.92 11.30
CA LEU A 26 3.86 6.55 11.42
C LEU A 26 3.65 5.07 11.77
N CYS A 27 4.65 4.23 11.54
CA CYS A 27 4.57 2.79 11.63
C CYS A 27 5.60 2.24 12.61
N ALA A 28 5.26 1.16 13.32
CA ALA A 28 6.22 0.44 14.17
C ALA A 28 7.32 -0.18 13.32
N ASP A 29 6.95 -0.77 12.17
CA ASP A 29 7.86 -1.36 11.21
C ASP A 29 7.44 -1.02 9.77
N VAL A 30 8.41 -1.03 8.85
CA VAL A 30 8.18 -0.83 7.41
C VAL A 30 8.68 -2.07 6.67
N PHE A 31 7.81 -2.65 5.86
CA PHE A 31 8.09 -3.82 5.04
C PHE A 31 7.99 -3.48 3.55
N TRP A 32 8.68 -4.23 2.72
CA TRP A 32 8.63 -4.09 1.26
C TRP A 32 8.10 -5.37 0.62
N SER A 33 6.97 -5.26 -0.09
CA SER A 33 6.55 -6.28 -1.04
C SER A 33 7.49 -6.20 -2.25
N CYS A 34 8.21 -7.27 -2.51
CA CYS A 34 9.28 -7.30 -3.51
C CYS A 34 9.49 -8.70 -4.09
N THR A 35 10.20 -8.73 -5.21
CA THR A 35 10.69 -9.98 -5.79
C THR A 35 11.93 -10.50 -5.03
N PRO A 36 12.28 -11.79 -5.15
CA PRO A 36 13.53 -12.31 -4.58
C PRO A 36 14.78 -11.57 -5.06
N THR A 37 14.78 -11.12 -6.30
CA THR A 37 15.89 -10.33 -6.86
C THR A 37 16.02 -8.97 -6.19
N GLN A 38 14.91 -8.27 -6.00
CA GLN A 38 14.89 -6.98 -5.28
C GLN A 38 15.31 -7.16 -3.81
N GLN A 39 14.83 -8.20 -3.14
CA GLN A 39 15.24 -8.50 -1.77
C GLN A 39 16.78 -8.59 -1.63
N ALA A 40 17.40 -9.34 -2.54
CA ALA A 40 18.86 -9.51 -2.55
C ALA A 40 19.60 -8.20 -2.83
N GLN A 41 19.10 -7.40 -3.79
CA GLN A 41 19.70 -6.13 -4.20
C GLN A 41 19.56 -5.04 -3.13
N TRP A 42 18.42 -4.97 -2.45
CA TRP A 42 18.13 -3.90 -1.48
C TRP A 42 18.71 -4.19 -0.09
N GLY A 43 19.07 -5.43 0.19
CA GLY A 43 19.66 -5.82 1.49
C GLY A 43 18.70 -5.61 2.67
N ILE A 44 17.39 -5.73 2.43
CA ILE A 44 16.34 -5.43 3.42
C ILE A 44 16.04 -6.57 4.40
N GLY A 45 16.66 -7.75 4.20
CA GLY A 45 16.56 -8.88 5.13
C GLY A 45 15.12 -9.31 5.42
N ASP A 46 14.82 -9.48 6.71
CA ASP A 46 13.51 -9.94 7.20
C ASP A 46 12.36 -8.94 6.99
N ARG A 47 12.67 -7.71 6.59
CA ARG A 47 11.67 -6.72 6.22
C ARG A 47 11.12 -6.91 4.80
N ALA A 48 11.64 -7.88 4.05
CA ALA A 48 11.10 -8.26 2.76
C ALA A 48 9.85 -9.12 2.92
N ILE A 49 8.81 -8.78 2.17
CA ILE A 49 7.63 -9.62 1.95
C ILE A 49 7.71 -10.07 0.49
N VAL A 50 8.15 -11.30 0.28
CA VAL A 50 8.29 -11.87 -1.06
C VAL A 50 6.93 -12.37 -1.54
N ASP A 51 6.53 -11.98 -2.75
CA ASP A 51 5.29 -12.43 -3.36
C ASP A 51 5.30 -13.95 -3.54
N VAL A 52 4.40 -14.64 -2.83
CA VAL A 52 4.25 -16.11 -2.91
C VAL A 52 3.34 -16.56 -4.05
N VAL A 53 2.52 -15.64 -4.57
CA VAL A 53 1.61 -15.87 -5.69
C VAL A 53 1.89 -14.84 -6.77
N ALA A 54 2.33 -15.26 -7.94
CA ALA A 54 2.66 -14.36 -9.04
C ALA A 54 1.43 -14.09 -9.94
N GLY A 55 1.49 -12.98 -10.68
CA GLY A 55 0.58 -12.73 -11.80
C GLY A 55 -0.67 -11.90 -11.49
N HIS A 56 -0.89 -11.50 -10.24
CA HIS A 56 -2.07 -10.70 -9.85
C HIS A 56 -1.72 -9.24 -9.51
N GLY A 57 -0.55 -8.76 -9.95
CA GLY A 57 -0.12 -7.38 -9.72
C GLY A 57 -0.10 -7.02 -8.23
N PRO A 58 -0.63 -5.84 -7.83
CA PRO A 58 -0.61 -5.40 -6.44
C PRO A 58 -1.32 -6.35 -5.46
N ALA A 59 -2.28 -7.16 -5.95
CA ALA A 59 -2.98 -8.11 -5.09
C ALA A 59 -2.07 -9.23 -4.57
N SER A 60 -1.02 -9.60 -5.32
CA SER A 60 -0.03 -10.58 -4.87
C SER A 60 0.71 -10.10 -3.62
N GLY A 61 1.19 -8.85 -3.64
CA GLY A 61 1.88 -8.25 -2.49
C GLY A 61 0.97 -8.07 -1.28
N LEU A 62 -0.26 -7.62 -1.48
CA LEU A 62 -1.25 -7.51 -0.40
C LEU A 62 -1.57 -8.89 0.21
N TYR A 63 -1.70 -9.93 -0.62
CA TYR A 63 -1.93 -11.28 -0.14
C TYR A 63 -0.78 -11.76 0.75
N ALA A 64 0.46 -11.57 0.32
CA ALA A 64 1.64 -11.93 1.10
C ALA A 64 1.71 -11.14 2.43
N ALA A 65 1.48 -9.83 2.39
CA ALA A 65 1.47 -8.98 3.58
C ALA A 65 0.38 -9.40 4.58
N PHE A 66 -0.85 -9.60 4.13
CA PHE A 66 -1.97 -9.94 5.02
C PHE A 66 -1.87 -11.37 5.57
N THR A 67 -1.24 -12.29 4.84
CA THR A 67 -0.90 -13.61 5.38
C THR A 67 0.11 -13.50 6.52
N LYS A 68 1.11 -12.60 6.41
CA LYS A 68 2.08 -12.32 7.47
C LYS A 68 1.41 -11.78 8.75
N THR A 69 0.35 -10.97 8.62
CA THR A 69 -0.43 -10.46 9.76
C THR A 69 -0.88 -11.57 10.72
N VAL A 70 -1.41 -12.66 10.16
CA VAL A 70 -1.93 -13.79 10.95
C VAL A 70 -0.81 -14.45 11.76
N GLN A 71 0.42 -14.44 11.25
CA GLN A 71 1.59 -15.07 11.87
C GLN A 71 2.25 -14.20 12.94
N GLU A 72 2.24 -12.87 12.77
CA GLU A 72 3.06 -11.94 13.56
C GLU A 72 2.24 -10.94 14.41
N SER A 73 0.92 -11.14 14.54
CA SER A 73 0.04 -10.27 15.34
C SER A 73 0.08 -8.79 14.94
N ILE A 74 0.30 -8.51 13.66
CA ILE A 74 0.24 -7.15 13.10
C ILE A 74 -1.21 -6.67 13.13
N THR A 75 -1.47 -5.48 13.68
CA THR A 75 -2.83 -5.00 13.91
C THR A 75 -3.44 -4.31 12.69
N ALA A 76 -2.65 -3.57 11.91
CA ALA A 76 -3.13 -2.86 10.72
C ALA A 76 -1.98 -2.65 9.73
N TRP A 77 -2.32 -2.44 8.47
CA TRP A 77 -1.36 -2.09 7.42
C TRP A 77 -1.66 -0.72 6.83
N LEU A 78 -0.67 0.15 6.86
CA LEU A 78 -0.64 1.34 6.02
C LEU A 78 0.04 0.95 4.70
N VAL A 79 -0.75 0.73 3.67
CA VAL A 79 -0.30 0.29 2.34
C VAL A 79 0.02 1.51 1.50
N VAL A 80 1.20 1.52 0.87
CA VAL A 80 1.61 2.58 -0.05
C VAL A 80 2.27 1.98 -1.29
N GLY A 81 1.75 2.31 -2.46
CA GLY A 81 2.35 1.94 -3.74
C GLY A 81 3.60 2.76 -4.07
N CYS A 82 4.52 2.19 -4.84
CA CYS A 82 5.77 2.87 -5.21
C CYS A 82 5.64 3.88 -6.35
N ASP A 83 4.47 4.06 -6.92
CA ASP A 83 4.21 4.96 -8.06
C ASP A 83 3.59 6.32 -7.66
N TYR A 84 3.68 6.69 -6.39
CA TYR A 84 3.21 7.97 -5.83
C TYR A 84 4.37 8.83 -5.29
N PRO A 85 5.18 9.46 -6.17
CA PRO A 85 6.43 10.11 -5.77
C PRO A 85 6.28 11.43 -5.02
N ILE A 86 5.08 12.01 -4.96
CA ILE A 86 4.82 13.29 -4.32
C ILE A 86 4.08 13.17 -2.98
N LEU A 87 3.91 11.94 -2.47
CA LEU A 87 3.38 11.71 -1.14
C LEU A 87 4.32 12.26 -0.06
N GLU A 88 3.72 12.84 0.97
CA GLU A 88 4.41 13.32 2.15
C GLU A 88 3.89 12.61 3.42
N THR A 89 4.67 12.66 4.49
CA THR A 89 4.27 12.10 5.80
C THR A 89 2.92 12.64 6.27
N GLY A 90 2.62 13.94 6.05
CA GLY A 90 1.36 14.56 6.43
C GLY A 90 0.14 13.98 5.72
N ASP A 91 0.29 13.55 4.46
CA ASP A 91 -0.78 12.91 3.72
C ASP A 91 -1.12 11.54 4.36
N LEU A 92 -0.11 10.74 4.63
CA LEU A 92 -0.28 9.42 5.26
C LEU A 92 -0.76 9.55 6.73
N GLN A 93 -0.31 10.57 7.44
CA GLN A 93 -0.77 10.85 8.81
C GLN A 93 -2.27 11.14 8.84
N SER A 94 -2.84 11.76 7.80
CA SER A 94 -4.28 12.00 7.71
C SER A 94 -5.09 10.71 7.67
N LEU A 95 -4.60 9.65 7.00
CA LEU A 95 -5.21 8.31 7.02
C LEU A 95 -5.16 7.70 8.43
N VAL A 96 -4.01 7.82 9.10
CA VAL A 96 -3.84 7.30 10.47
C VAL A 96 -4.77 8.02 11.46
N HIS A 97 -4.87 9.34 11.37
CA HIS A 97 -5.75 10.14 12.24
C HIS A 97 -7.25 9.89 11.97
N ALA A 98 -7.60 9.50 10.75
CA ALA A 98 -8.98 9.19 10.38
C ALA A 98 -9.42 7.77 10.79
N ARG A 99 -8.56 6.97 11.45
CA ARG A 99 -8.95 5.63 11.94
C ARG A 99 -10.21 5.70 12.79
N SER A 100 -11.06 4.69 12.61
CA SER A 100 -12.31 4.56 13.35
C SER A 100 -12.57 3.09 13.65
N PRO A 101 -13.01 2.74 14.85
CA PRO A 101 -13.34 1.36 15.20
C PRO A 101 -14.52 0.80 14.38
N ASP A 102 -15.30 1.68 13.74
CA ASP A 102 -16.46 1.30 12.91
C ASP A 102 -16.11 1.10 11.43
N ALA A 103 -14.86 1.37 11.03
CA ALA A 103 -14.40 1.24 9.66
C ALA A 103 -13.45 0.04 9.48
N ASP A 104 -13.59 -0.67 8.37
CA ASP A 104 -12.68 -1.74 7.97
C ASP A 104 -11.41 -1.20 7.31
N ALA A 105 -11.50 -0.03 6.70
CA ALA A 105 -10.35 0.64 6.10
C ALA A 105 -10.54 2.16 6.01
N VAL A 106 -9.42 2.89 5.97
CA VAL A 106 -9.39 4.33 5.65
C VAL A 106 -8.72 4.50 4.29
N VAL A 107 -9.37 5.21 3.39
CA VAL A 107 -8.91 5.37 2.00
C VAL A 107 -9.04 6.81 1.54
N PHE A 108 -8.16 7.24 0.65
CA PHE A 108 -8.40 8.46 -0.12
C PHE A 108 -9.44 8.21 -1.20
N ILE A 109 -10.29 9.22 -1.44
CA ILE A 109 -11.22 9.27 -2.56
C ILE A 109 -10.81 10.37 -3.55
N ASP A 110 -10.72 10.02 -4.83
CA ASP A 110 -10.71 10.99 -5.93
C ASP A 110 -12.16 11.28 -6.31
N GLU A 111 -12.70 12.40 -5.81
CA GLU A 111 -14.10 12.76 -6.06
C GLU A 111 -14.40 13.08 -7.53
N HIS A 112 -13.40 13.56 -8.29
CA HIS A 112 -13.57 13.85 -9.72
C HIS A 112 -13.84 12.57 -10.52
N LYS A 113 -13.22 11.45 -10.12
CA LYS A 113 -13.40 10.15 -10.75
C LYS A 113 -14.37 9.26 -10.00
N ASN A 114 -14.80 9.66 -8.80
CA ASN A 114 -15.56 8.81 -7.87
C ASN A 114 -14.84 7.46 -7.62
N GLU A 115 -13.51 7.52 -7.43
CA GLU A 115 -12.68 6.36 -7.24
C GLU A 115 -11.89 6.43 -5.93
N ILE A 116 -11.81 5.30 -5.22
CA ILE A 116 -10.93 5.15 -4.05
C ILE A 116 -9.55 4.69 -4.50
N GLU A 117 -8.50 5.04 -3.71
CA GLU A 117 -7.14 4.62 -3.98
C GLU A 117 -6.70 3.50 -3.01
N PRO A 118 -6.76 2.22 -3.44
CA PRO A 118 -6.44 1.09 -2.58
C PRO A 118 -4.96 0.96 -2.23
N MET A 119 -4.09 1.59 -3.05
CA MET A 119 -2.64 1.53 -2.85
C MET A 119 -2.09 2.74 -2.07
N ILE A 120 -2.96 3.58 -1.51
CA ILE A 120 -2.66 4.53 -0.45
C ILE A 120 -3.80 4.44 0.54
N ALA A 121 -3.74 3.45 1.43
CA ALA A 121 -4.85 3.11 2.30
C ALA A 121 -4.38 2.46 3.61
N LEU A 122 -5.14 2.67 4.67
CA LEU A 122 -4.98 1.94 5.92
C LEU A 122 -6.00 0.80 5.96
N TRP A 123 -5.51 -0.43 6.08
CA TRP A 123 -6.28 -1.66 6.10
C TRP A 123 -6.34 -2.23 7.51
N GLU A 124 -7.51 -2.22 8.14
CA GLU A 124 -7.74 -2.85 9.43
C GLU A 124 -7.84 -4.38 9.31
N PRO A 125 -7.72 -5.15 10.39
CA PRO A 125 -7.75 -6.62 10.32
C PRO A 125 -9.00 -7.20 9.65
N SER A 126 -10.14 -6.53 9.80
CA SER A 126 -11.40 -6.93 9.15
C SER A 126 -11.33 -6.83 7.62
N ALA A 127 -10.75 -5.75 7.08
CA ALA A 127 -10.56 -5.61 5.63
C ALA A 127 -9.51 -6.60 5.10
N GLN A 128 -8.45 -6.87 5.86
CA GLN A 128 -7.45 -7.88 5.52
C GLN A 128 -8.07 -9.27 5.40
N THR A 129 -8.91 -9.65 6.37
CA THR A 129 -9.65 -10.91 6.35
C THR A 129 -10.59 -11.02 5.14
N GLN A 130 -11.32 -9.94 4.83
CA GLN A 130 -12.19 -9.87 3.66
C GLN A 130 -11.39 -10.00 2.36
N PHE A 131 -10.21 -9.35 2.30
CA PHE A 131 -9.31 -9.46 1.15
C PHE A 131 -8.84 -10.89 0.93
N LEU A 132 -8.33 -11.56 1.97
CA LEU A 132 -7.86 -12.95 1.87
C LEU A 132 -8.97 -13.90 1.42
N ALA A 133 -10.17 -13.74 1.97
CA ALA A 133 -11.32 -14.53 1.56
C ALA A 133 -11.76 -14.26 0.11
N ALA A 134 -11.70 -13.01 -0.36
CA ALA A 134 -12.00 -12.66 -1.74
C ALA A 134 -10.94 -13.19 -2.72
N PHE A 135 -9.66 -13.07 -2.35
CA PHE A 135 -8.54 -13.59 -3.13
C PHE A 135 -8.67 -15.11 -3.35
N ALA A 136 -9.02 -15.86 -2.29
CA ALA A 136 -9.26 -17.32 -2.38
C ALA A 136 -10.41 -17.69 -3.33
N ARG A 137 -11.35 -16.79 -3.60
CA ARG A 137 -12.46 -16.95 -4.56
C ARG A 137 -12.14 -16.45 -5.97
N GLY A 138 -10.91 -15.97 -6.23
CA GLY A 138 -10.48 -15.46 -7.52
C GLY A 138 -10.78 -13.97 -7.76
N GLU A 139 -11.12 -13.18 -6.73
CA GLU A 139 -11.20 -11.73 -6.86
C GLU A 139 -9.85 -11.10 -6.52
N PHE A 140 -9.23 -10.48 -7.51
CA PHE A 140 -7.88 -9.92 -7.40
C PHE A 140 -7.83 -8.39 -7.51
N SER A 141 -8.97 -7.72 -7.46
CA SER A 141 -9.02 -6.25 -7.49
C SER A 141 -9.09 -5.66 -6.09
N PRO A 142 -8.00 -5.06 -5.54
CA PRO A 142 -8.02 -4.44 -4.22
C PRO A 142 -9.10 -3.37 -4.10
N ARG A 143 -9.31 -2.57 -5.18
CA ARG A 143 -10.35 -1.53 -5.24
C ARG A 143 -11.76 -2.11 -5.12
N ARG A 144 -12.04 -3.22 -5.82
CA ARG A 144 -13.36 -3.87 -5.76
C ARG A 144 -13.61 -4.48 -4.40
N ILE A 145 -12.60 -5.12 -3.81
CA ILE A 145 -12.68 -5.72 -2.48
C ILE A 145 -12.94 -4.63 -1.42
N LEU A 146 -12.17 -3.54 -1.43
CA LEU A 146 -12.40 -2.43 -0.51
C LEU A 146 -13.81 -1.83 -0.63
N ARG A 147 -14.35 -1.72 -1.85
CA ARG A 147 -15.73 -1.22 -2.03
C ARG A 147 -16.80 -2.07 -1.37
N SER A 148 -16.51 -3.32 -1.01
CA SER A 148 -17.41 -4.18 -0.23
C SER A 148 -17.23 -4.06 1.29
N CYS A 149 -16.20 -3.32 1.75
CA CYS A 149 -15.90 -3.08 3.15
C CYS A 149 -16.59 -1.80 3.66
N LYS A 150 -16.64 -1.64 4.98
CA LYS A 150 -17.03 -0.37 5.61
C LYS A 150 -15.86 0.61 5.52
N LEU A 151 -15.95 1.59 4.64
CA LEU A 151 -14.88 2.54 4.40
C LEU A 151 -15.08 3.86 5.14
N LYS A 152 -14.00 4.36 5.74
CA LYS A 152 -13.83 5.77 6.03
C LYS A 152 -13.11 6.40 4.86
N MET A 153 -13.82 7.15 4.04
CA MET A 153 -13.27 7.90 2.91
C MET A 153 -12.88 9.30 3.36
N ILE A 154 -11.67 9.73 2.99
CA ILE A 154 -11.19 11.10 3.21
C ILE A 154 -10.65 11.69 1.93
N GLN A 155 -10.69 13.01 1.83
CA GLN A 155 -10.09 13.71 0.70
C GLN A 155 -8.59 13.88 0.91
N PRO A 156 -7.77 13.74 -0.13
CA PRO A 156 -6.37 14.12 -0.06
C PRO A 156 -6.23 15.63 0.06
N ARG A 157 -5.12 16.10 0.64
CA ARG A 157 -4.73 17.53 0.68
C ARG A 157 -4.68 18.14 -0.73
N ASP A 158 -4.17 17.36 -1.67
CA ASP A 158 -4.06 17.69 -3.09
C ASP A 158 -4.36 16.42 -3.91
N HIS A 159 -5.28 16.51 -4.85
CA HIS A 159 -5.63 15.39 -5.73
C HIS A 159 -4.45 14.88 -6.57
N SER A 160 -3.42 15.70 -6.80
CA SER A 160 -2.23 15.30 -7.53
C SER A 160 -1.46 14.16 -6.85
N ILE A 161 -1.57 14.00 -5.51
CA ILE A 161 -0.93 12.90 -4.78
C ILE A 161 -1.46 11.51 -5.18
N LEU A 162 -2.69 11.45 -5.72
CA LEU A 162 -3.30 10.21 -6.23
C LEU A 162 -2.92 9.91 -7.69
N SER A 163 -2.11 10.77 -8.30
CA SER A 163 -1.68 10.59 -9.70
C SER A 163 -0.48 9.66 -9.77
N ASN A 164 -0.70 8.47 -10.33
CA ASN A 164 0.39 7.54 -10.61
C ASN A 164 1.37 8.14 -11.62
N ARG A 165 2.65 8.19 -11.28
CA ARG A 165 3.71 8.57 -12.20
C ARG A 165 4.54 7.34 -12.57
N ASN A 166 4.55 7.02 -13.86
CA ASN A 166 5.27 5.87 -14.41
C ASN A 166 6.64 6.24 -14.98
N THR A 167 6.98 7.54 -15.04
CA THR A 167 8.23 8.07 -15.58
C THR A 167 8.70 9.26 -14.76
N PRO A 168 10.03 9.44 -14.57
CA PRO A 168 10.58 10.69 -14.06
C PRO A 168 10.18 11.83 -14.99
N SER A 169 9.77 12.97 -14.44
CA SER A 169 9.61 14.23 -15.18
C SER A 169 10.97 14.79 -15.54
#